data_df9bba45b5d99c6bf486a8a2849066de
#
_entry.id   df9bba45b5d99c6bf486a8a2849066de
#
_cell.length_a   1.000
_cell.length_b   1.000
_cell.length_c   1.000
_cell.angle_alpha   90.00
_cell.angle_beta   90.00
_cell.angle_gamma   90.00
#
_symmetry.space_group_name_H-M   'P 1'
#
loop_
_entity.id
_entity.type
_entity.pdbx_description
1 polymer ?
#
loop_
_entity_poly.entity_id
_entity_poly.type
_entity_poly.pdbx_seq_one_letter_code
_entity_poly.pdbx_strand_id
1 'polypeptide(L)'
;MLRVGIIAKALREDIKKIVLPDKAVITQRFHHIKTLTLEDSQVRGVLVVTIGYLFLYGLGTLIGMCLGYPFLESLFESTSAAGNVGLSCGITDAGMPAVLKITYIIEMWAGRLELMSVFALLGFFVAYVKGR
;
A
#
# COMPACT_ATOMS: atom_id res chain seq x y z
N MET A 1 -8.46 -9.61 3.69
CA MET A 1 -8.26 -10.97 3.13
C MET A 1 -8.50 -11.02 1.61
N LEU A 2 -9.56 -10.39 1.08
CA LEU A 2 -9.88 -10.42 -0.37
C LEU A 2 -8.78 -9.81 -1.25
N ARG A 3 -8.19 -8.68 -0.83
CA ARG A 3 -7.12 -7.97 -1.57
C ARG A 3 -5.88 -8.83 -1.79
N VAL A 4 -5.42 -9.55 -0.76
CA VAL A 4 -4.25 -10.44 -0.86
C VAL A 4 -4.51 -11.61 -1.82
N GLY A 5 -5.72 -12.17 -1.80
CA GLY A 5 -6.12 -13.21 -2.73
C GLY A 5 -6.14 -12.76 -4.20
N ILE A 6 -6.56 -11.50 -4.44
CA ILE A 6 -6.56 -10.89 -5.78
C ILE A 6 -5.12 -10.70 -6.29
N ILE A 7 -4.23 -10.19 -5.43
CA ILE A 7 -2.81 -9.98 -5.79
C ILE A 7 -2.12 -11.30 -6.10
N ALA A 8 -2.27 -12.31 -5.23
CA ALA A 8 -1.66 -13.62 -5.43
C ALA A 8 -2.14 -14.29 -6.73
N LYS A 9 -3.40 -14.08 -7.09
CA LYS A 9 -3.98 -14.63 -8.31
C LYS A 9 -3.51 -13.85 -9.54
N ALA A 10 -3.52 -12.52 -9.49
CA ALA A 10 -3.01 -11.66 -10.57
C ALA A 10 -1.54 -11.94 -10.86
N LEU A 11 -0.70 -12.06 -9.82
CA LEU A 11 0.71 -12.38 -9.97
C LEU A 11 0.93 -13.77 -10.62
N ARG A 12 0.14 -14.77 -10.20
CA ARG A 12 0.20 -16.11 -10.83
C ARG A 12 -0.16 -16.09 -12.32
N GLU A 13 -1.09 -15.26 -12.71
CA GLU A 13 -1.53 -15.18 -14.10
C GLU A 13 -0.58 -14.36 -14.97
N ASP A 14 0.02 -13.31 -14.43
CA ASP A 14 1.06 -12.57 -15.13
C ASP A 14 2.30 -13.44 -15.34
N ILE A 15 2.69 -14.26 -14.36
CA ILE A 15 3.74 -15.28 -14.54
C ILE A 15 3.33 -16.30 -15.60
N LYS A 16 2.07 -16.75 -15.64
CA LYS A 16 1.58 -17.66 -16.68
C LYS A 16 1.55 -17.02 -18.06
N LYS A 17 1.20 -15.73 -18.19
CA LYS A 17 1.24 -14.99 -19.47
C LYS A 17 2.67 -14.87 -20.02
N ILE A 18 3.66 -14.75 -19.16
CA ILE A 18 5.08 -14.74 -19.56
C ILE A 18 5.53 -16.11 -20.13
N VAL A 19 4.92 -17.20 -19.66
CA VAL A 19 5.30 -18.58 -20.02
C VAL A 19 4.46 -19.16 -21.18
N LEU A 20 3.23 -18.62 -21.44
CA LEU A 20 2.36 -19.10 -22.51
C LEU A 20 2.41 -18.18 -23.75
N PRO A 21 2.27 -18.73 -24.98
CA PRO A 21 2.24 -17.93 -26.20
C PRO A 21 0.99 -17.06 -26.31
N ASP A 22 1.14 -15.92 -27.02
CA ASP A 22 0.25 -14.74 -27.11
C ASP A 22 -1.25 -14.96 -27.49
N LYS A 23 -1.72 -16.19 -27.63
CA LYS A 23 -3.10 -16.50 -28.09
C LYS A 23 -4.02 -17.12 -27.04
N ALA A 24 -3.60 -17.22 -25.78
CA ALA A 24 -4.43 -17.79 -24.72
C ALA A 24 -5.24 -16.70 -24.02
N VAL A 25 -6.54 -16.60 -24.31
CA VAL A 25 -7.48 -15.77 -23.53
C VAL A 25 -7.74 -16.44 -22.19
N ILE A 26 -7.15 -15.94 -21.13
CA ILE A 26 -7.35 -16.45 -19.77
C ILE A 26 -8.46 -15.66 -19.11
N THR A 27 -9.65 -16.29 -18.96
CA THR A 27 -10.78 -15.71 -18.25
C THR A 27 -10.68 -16.05 -16.76
N GLN A 28 -10.58 -15.05 -15.91
CA GLN A 28 -10.49 -15.23 -14.44
C GLN A 28 -11.85 -15.63 -13.86
N ARG A 29 -11.96 -16.82 -13.28
CA ARG A 29 -13.16 -17.27 -12.54
C ARG A 29 -12.82 -17.47 -11.06
N PHE A 30 -13.47 -16.71 -10.18
CA PHE A 30 -13.52 -17.00 -8.75
C PHE A 30 -14.61 -18.02 -8.44
N HIS A 31 -14.26 -19.17 -7.86
CA HIS A 31 -15.14 -20.32 -7.70
C HIS A 31 -16.11 -20.26 -6.51
N HIS A 32 -16.07 -19.21 -5.67
CA HIS A 32 -16.88 -19.19 -4.44
C HIS A 32 -17.97 -18.13 -4.34
N ILE A 33 -18.04 -17.17 -5.22
CA ILE A 33 -19.13 -16.19 -5.23
C ILE A 33 -19.37 -15.80 -6.69
N LYS A 34 -20.54 -16.15 -7.27
CA LYS A 34 -21.05 -15.75 -8.59
C LYS A 34 -20.00 -15.14 -9.53
N THR A 35 -19.70 -15.79 -10.61
CA THR A 35 -18.81 -15.40 -11.72
C THR A 35 -18.54 -13.88 -11.83
N LEU A 36 -17.72 -13.35 -10.93
CA LEU A 36 -17.20 -12.00 -11.04
C LEU A 36 -15.98 -12.08 -11.96
N THR A 37 -16.13 -11.65 -13.20
CA THR A 37 -15.01 -11.29 -14.05
C THR A 37 -14.32 -10.09 -13.38
N LEU A 38 -13.07 -10.27 -12.91
CA LEU A 38 -12.27 -9.17 -12.43
C LEU A 38 -11.97 -8.25 -13.61
N GLU A 39 -12.52 -7.05 -13.59
CA GLU A 39 -12.13 -6.02 -14.55
C GLU A 39 -10.67 -5.61 -14.31
N ASP A 40 -9.93 -5.37 -15.38
CA ASP A 40 -8.55 -4.88 -15.32
C ASP A 40 -8.40 -3.61 -14.44
N SER A 41 -9.43 -2.78 -14.38
CA SER A 41 -9.53 -1.61 -13.51
C SER A 41 -9.42 -1.96 -12.02
N GLN A 42 -10.07 -3.04 -11.58
CA GLN A 42 -10.05 -3.50 -10.18
C GLN A 42 -8.67 -4.05 -9.79
N VAL A 43 -8.04 -4.81 -10.69
CA VAL A 43 -6.68 -5.34 -10.46
C VAL A 43 -5.67 -4.20 -10.36
N ARG A 44 -5.74 -3.21 -11.26
CA ARG A 44 -4.88 -2.02 -11.21
C ARG A 44 -5.07 -1.23 -9.92
N GLY A 45 -6.31 -1.02 -9.48
CA GLY A 45 -6.60 -0.34 -8.21
C GLY A 45 -5.95 -1.03 -7.02
N VAL A 46 -6.06 -2.36 -6.94
CA VAL A 46 -5.46 -3.15 -5.85
C VAL A 46 -3.93 -3.08 -5.89
N LEU A 47 -3.32 -3.14 -7.08
CA LEU A 47 -1.87 -3.03 -7.25
C LEU A 47 -1.36 -1.65 -6.81
N VAL A 48 -2.01 -0.57 -7.22
CA VAL A 48 -1.63 0.81 -6.83
C VAL A 48 -1.67 0.98 -5.32
N VAL A 49 -2.73 0.49 -4.66
CA VAL A 49 -2.84 0.54 -3.20
C VAL A 49 -1.73 -0.26 -2.52
N THR A 50 -1.43 -1.46 -3.02
CA THR A 50 -0.38 -2.31 -2.43
C THR A 50 1.00 -1.69 -2.56
N ILE A 51 1.34 -1.19 -3.76
CA ILE A 51 2.61 -0.49 -4.00
C ILE A 51 2.68 0.78 -3.14
N GLY A 52 1.58 1.51 -3.01
CA GLY A 52 1.50 2.69 -2.15
C GLY A 52 1.80 2.38 -0.68
N TYR A 53 1.26 1.30 -0.13
CA TYR A 53 1.57 0.87 1.23
C TYR A 53 3.03 0.43 1.39
N LEU A 54 3.58 -0.33 0.44
CA LEU A 54 4.99 -0.73 0.47
C LEU A 54 5.91 0.48 0.42
N PHE A 55 5.58 1.48 -0.39
CA PHE A 55 6.31 2.74 -0.46
C PHE A 55 6.24 3.52 0.87
N LEU A 56 5.06 3.57 1.48
CA LEU A 56 4.85 4.24 2.77
C LEU A 56 5.69 3.59 3.87
N TYR A 57 5.65 2.25 3.99
CA TYR A 57 6.48 1.51 4.94
C TYR A 57 7.98 1.72 4.71
N GLY A 58 8.39 1.74 3.44
CA GLY A 58 9.78 2.00 3.07
C GLY A 58 10.24 3.39 3.48
N LEU A 59 9.42 4.42 3.25
CA LEU A 59 9.73 5.80 3.64
C LEU A 59 9.88 5.96 5.15
N GLY A 60 8.93 5.48 5.95
CA GLY A 60 9.01 5.57 7.40
C GLY A 60 10.21 4.81 7.96
N THR A 61 10.49 3.62 7.42
CA THR A 61 11.67 2.84 7.78
C THR A 61 12.96 3.60 7.48
N LEU A 62 13.09 4.17 6.29
CA LEU A 62 14.27 4.95 5.89
C LEU A 62 14.49 6.16 6.81
N ILE A 63 13.42 6.89 7.12
CA ILE A 63 13.51 8.05 8.03
C ILE A 63 13.94 7.59 9.43
N GLY A 64 13.39 6.48 9.94
CA GLY A 64 13.81 5.91 11.20
C GLY A 64 15.29 5.54 11.22
N MET A 65 15.77 4.89 10.16
CA MET A 65 17.20 4.54 10.01
C MET A 65 18.10 5.78 9.93
N CYS A 66 17.68 6.82 9.21
CA CYS A 66 18.43 8.08 9.12
C CYS A 66 18.56 8.77 10.48
N LEU A 67 17.64 8.51 11.41
CA LEU A 67 17.67 9.04 12.78
C LEU A 67 18.42 8.12 13.75
N GLY A 68 19.01 7.02 13.27
CA GLY A 68 19.87 6.12 14.04
C GLY A 68 19.15 4.93 14.67
N TYR A 69 17.89 4.68 14.34
CA TYR A 69 17.18 3.50 14.84
C TYR A 69 17.48 2.25 14.01
N PRO A 70 17.45 1.04 14.59
CA PRO A 70 17.65 -0.21 13.87
C PRO A 70 16.61 -0.43 12.78
N PHE A 71 16.99 -1.08 11.70
CA PHE A 71 16.12 -1.35 10.55
C PHE A 71 14.83 -2.09 10.95
N LEU A 72 14.96 -3.17 11.72
CA LEU A 72 13.82 -4.03 12.08
C LEU A 72 12.79 -3.28 12.94
N GLU A 73 13.26 -2.51 13.90
CA GLU A 73 12.41 -1.71 14.78
C GLU A 73 11.74 -0.58 14.02
N SER A 74 12.46 0.12 13.13
CA SER A 74 11.92 1.18 12.27
C SER A 74 10.86 0.62 11.31
N LEU A 75 11.08 -0.56 10.73
CA LEU A 75 10.12 -1.23 9.86
C LEU A 75 8.86 -1.64 10.63
N PHE A 76 9.03 -2.18 11.83
CA PHE A 76 7.91 -2.57 12.69
C PHE A 76 7.04 -1.37 13.06
N GLU A 77 7.65 -0.27 13.52
CA GLU A 77 6.93 0.95 13.89
C GLU A 77 6.19 1.56 12.69
N SER A 78 6.85 1.69 11.53
CA SER A 78 6.24 2.21 10.31
C SER A 78 5.06 1.34 9.84
N THR A 79 5.22 0.01 9.83
CA THR A 79 4.12 -0.91 9.47
C THR A 79 2.98 -0.84 10.47
N SER A 80 3.27 -0.72 11.76
CA SER A 80 2.29 -0.57 12.83
C SER A 80 1.54 0.78 12.73
N ALA A 81 2.26 1.87 12.43
CA ALA A 81 1.67 3.19 12.23
C ALA A 81 0.74 3.22 11.02
N ALA A 82 1.23 2.82 9.85
CA ALA A 82 0.43 2.84 8.62
C ALA A 82 -0.71 1.80 8.63
N GLY A 83 -0.55 0.68 9.34
CA GLY A 83 -1.62 -0.30 9.58
C GLY A 83 -2.64 0.13 10.64
N ASN A 84 -2.43 1.26 11.32
CA ASN A 84 -3.22 1.71 12.48
C ASN A 84 -3.36 0.65 13.58
N VAL A 85 -2.31 -0.17 13.78
CA VAL A 85 -2.30 -1.25 14.77
C VAL A 85 -1.98 -0.69 16.16
N GLY A 86 -1.06 0.29 16.24
CA GLY A 86 -0.71 0.97 17.48
C GLY A 86 0.26 0.19 18.39
N LEU A 87 0.92 -0.83 17.85
CA LEU A 87 1.99 -1.55 18.56
C LEU A 87 3.31 -0.82 18.40
N SER A 88 4.10 -0.72 19.47
CA SER A 88 5.43 -0.12 19.47
C SER A 88 6.46 -1.10 20.04
N CYS A 89 7.67 -1.07 19.48
CA CYS A 89 8.84 -1.78 20.01
C CYS A 89 9.79 -0.84 20.79
N GLY A 90 9.32 0.36 21.16
CA GLY A 90 10.03 1.28 22.03
C GLY A 90 10.61 2.51 21.34
N ILE A 91 10.47 2.66 20.01
CA ILE A 91 10.86 3.89 19.30
C ILE A 91 9.87 5.01 19.59
N THR A 92 8.58 4.67 19.68
CA THR A 92 7.52 5.64 19.96
C THR A 92 7.53 5.99 21.46
N ASP A 93 8.31 7.00 21.80
CA ASP A 93 8.44 7.56 23.15
C ASP A 93 8.25 9.10 23.13
N ALA A 94 8.09 9.68 24.32
CA ALA A 94 7.95 11.13 24.49
C ALA A 94 9.15 11.91 23.92
N GLY A 95 10.36 11.34 24.03
CA GLY A 95 11.62 11.88 23.54
C GLY A 95 11.91 11.70 22.05
N MET A 96 11.02 11.02 21.31
CA MET A 96 11.19 10.73 19.88
C MET A 96 11.36 12.02 19.05
N PRO A 97 12.26 12.04 18.03
CA PRO A 97 12.47 13.19 17.16
C PRO A 97 11.18 13.66 16.48
N ALA A 98 10.98 14.99 16.38
CA ALA A 98 9.78 15.58 15.81
C ALA A 98 9.53 15.13 14.35
N VAL A 99 10.59 14.93 13.57
CA VAL A 99 10.51 14.44 12.19
C VAL A 99 9.85 13.07 12.14
N LEU A 100 10.23 12.15 13.03
CA LEU A 100 9.65 10.79 13.07
C LEU A 100 8.20 10.83 13.55
N LYS A 101 7.85 11.70 14.51
CA LYS A 101 6.46 11.93 14.93
C LYS A 101 5.58 12.35 13.78
N ILE A 102 6.03 13.33 12.98
CA ILE A 102 5.28 13.82 11.82
C ILE A 102 5.12 12.71 10.78
N THR A 103 6.19 11.94 10.52
CA THR A 103 6.16 10.81 9.58
C THR A 103 5.10 9.80 9.99
N TYR A 104 5.11 9.34 11.23
CA TYR A 104 4.12 8.36 11.72
C TYR A 104 2.69 8.92 11.74
N ILE A 105 2.50 10.21 12.04
CA ILE A 105 1.18 10.85 11.93
C ILE A 105 0.66 10.81 10.49
N ILE A 106 1.52 11.10 9.51
CA ILE A 106 1.16 11.03 8.08
C ILE A 106 0.86 9.59 7.67
N GLU A 107 1.65 8.61 8.12
CA GLU A 107 1.41 7.20 7.87
C GLU A 107 0.08 6.71 8.45
N MET A 108 -0.22 7.07 9.70
CA MET A 108 -1.50 6.75 10.35
C MET A 108 -2.67 7.37 9.61
N TRP A 109 -2.53 8.63 9.18
CA TRP A 109 -3.55 9.32 8.42
C TRP A 109 -3.79 8.68 7.05
N ALA A 110 -2.72 8.38 6.32
CA ALA A 110 -2.79 7.70 5.02
C ALA A 110 -3.39 6.29 5.14
N GLY A 111 -3.02 5.55 6.19
CA GLY A 111 -3.57 4.22 6.48
C GLY A 111 -5.06 4.24 6.81
N ARG A 112 -5.54 5.29 7.50
CA ARG A 112 -6.94 5.44 7.90
C ARG A 112 -7.86 5.79 6.74
N LEU A 113 -7.42 6.66 5.83
CA LEU A 113 -8.23 7.16 4.72
C LEU A 113 -8.30 6.20 3.52
N GLU A 114 -7.71 5.03 3.60
CA GLU A 114 -7.41 4.18 2.45
C GLU A 114 -6.66 4.97 1.36
N LEU A 115 -5.47 4.55 0.98
CA LEU A 115 -4.58 5.26 0.02
C LEU A 115 -5.28 5.74 -1.27
N MET A 116 -6.35 5.06 -1.69
CA MET A 116 -7.14 5.47 -2.87
C MET A 116 -7.82 6.83 -2.67
N SER A 117 -8.36 7.09 -1.48
CA SER A 117 -9.00 8.37 -1.14
C SER A 117 -7.97 9.50 -1.07
N VAL A 118 -6.77 9.21 -0.57
CA VAL A 118 -5.65 10.18 -0.54
C VAL A 118 -5.21 10.54 -1.96
N PHE A 119 -5.05 9.55 -2.84
CA PHE A 119 -4.70 9.81 -4.24
C PHE A 119 -5.79 10.58 -5.00
N ALA A 120 -7.06 10.27 -4.74
CA ALA A 120 -8.18 11.01 -5.32
C ALA A 120 -8.18 12.48 -4.86
N LEU A 121 -7.95 12.72 -3.56
CA LEU A 121 -7.87 14.07 -3.00
C LEU A 121 -6.69 14.86 -3.59
N LEU A 122 -5.52 14.24 -3.66
CA LEU A 122 -4.34 14.87 -4.28
C LEU A 122 -4.57 15.17 -5.76
N GLY A 123 -5.18 14.23 -6.50
CA GLY A 123 -5.56 14.45 -7.90
C GLY A 123 -6.51 15.63 -8.08
N PHE A 124 -7.53 15.72 -7.21
CA PHE A 124 -8.47 16.84 -7.19
C PHE A 124 -7.77 18.17 -6.88
N PHE A 125 -6.89 18.18 -5.88
CA PHE A 125 -6.15 19.38 -5.50
C PHE A 125 -5.22 19.87 -6.61
N VAL A 126 -4.50 18.94 -7.26
CA VAL A 126 -3.65 19.26 -8.41
C VAL A 126 -4.47 19.79 -9.60
N ALA A 127 -5.64 19.20 -9.86
CA ALA A 127 -6.55 19.67 -10.91
C ALA A 127 -7.07 21.08 -10.60
N TYR A 128 -7.43 21.34 -9.35
CA TYR A 128 -7.89 22.65 -8.88
C TYR A 128 -6.81 23.72 -9.02
N VAL A 129 -5.58 23.44 -8.59
CA VAL A 129 -4.45 24.38 -8.71
C VAL A 129 -4.07 24.63 -10.19
N LYS A 130 -4.26 23.62 -11.06
CA LYS A 130 -3.97 23.73 -12.50
C LYS A 130 -5.10 24.40 -13.30
N GLY A 131 -6.19 24.81 -12.66
CA GLY A 131 -7.31 25.53 -13.28
C GLY A 131 -8.12 24.70 -14.29
N ARG A 132 -8.19 23.40 -14.09
CA ARG A 132 -9.00 22.45 -14.89
C ARG A 132 -10.18 21.91 -14.10
#